data_e7e819c148cbba5c28723580fe5d4dff
#
_entry.id   e7e819c148cbba5c28723580fe5d4dff
#
_cell.length_a   1.000
_cell.length_b   1.000
_cell.length_c   1.000
_cell.angle_alpha   90.00
_cell.angle_beta   90.00
_cell.angle_gamma   90.00
#
_symmetry.space_group_name_H-M   'P 1'
#
loop_
_entity.id
_entity.type
_entity.pdbx_description
1 polymer ?
#
loop_
_entity_poly.entity_id
_entity_poly.type
_entity_poly.pdbx_seq_one_letter_code
_entity_poly.pdbx_strand_id
1 'polypeptide(L)'
;TILVYDLGGGTFDVSIMKIRNGVMDTLATNGNHQLGGVDWDEKLADYVLQKENFNVTCNDLKANDMATYGSLVIGAEDAKKILTTKEKTTLRYNYKGVHNTEITREEFEDLTAELMGMTDQIIDVAMEMAGNPKIDDVLLVGGSSRMPMVKSFVEKKFGVTPRVFEPDLAVAKGAALYAAQEEKGYTEVGIQLGNDKGSASYGVAAYVGGKEMVCNLILMNDDLCVNKSFDEFCTRADGQTSVHIAFYESRVNEDVCELYMAQLLQEGDIEWGRPVPKGTPLKYVVERGKDGIIKVHAEIQGRSADFEINTKGIAKG
;
A
#
# COMPACT_ATOMS: atom_id res chain seq x y z
N THR A 1 -10.23 -17.01 11.61
CA THR A 1 -9.86 -15.87 10.75
C THR A 1 -8.99 -14.89 11.51
N ILE A 2 -7.90 -14.48 10.92
CA ILE A 2 -6.90 -13.60 11.52
C ILE A 2 -6.83 -12.31 10.69
N LEU A 3 -6.75 -11.17 11.36
CA LEU A 3 -6.43 -9.90 10.75
C LEU A 3 -4.98 -9.55 11.12
N VAL A 4 -4.15 -9.23 10.13
CA VAL A 4 -2.82 -8.67 10.33
C VAL A 4 -2.92 -7.15 10.11
N TYR A 5 -2.56 -6.38 11.11
CA TYR A 5 -2.49 -4.92 11.11
C TYR A 5 -1.01 -4.53 11.12
N ASP A 6 -0.48 -4.13 9.98
CA ASP A 6 0.92 -3.74 9.85
C ASP A 6 1.03 -2.22 9.67
N LEU A 7 1.41 -1.52 10.74
CA LEU A 7 1.69 -0.08 10.71
C LEU A 7 3.19 0.13 10.87
N GLY A 8 3.84 0.31 9.75
CA GLY A 8 5.27 0.59 9.64
C GLY A 8 5.63 2.06 9.86
N GLY A 9 6.84 2.43 9.42
CA GLY A 9 7.31 3.83 9.45
C GLY A 9 6.66 4.70 8.40
N GLY A 10 6.40 4.18 7.19
CA GLY A 10 5.88 4.93 6.04
C GLY A 10 4.65 4.32 5.37
N THR A 11 4.26 3.10 5.76
CA THR A 11 3.13 2.38 5.15
C THR A 11 2.22 1.78 6.19
N PHE A 12 0.97 1.63 5.82
CA PHE A 12 -0.03 0.84 6.54
C PHE A 12 -0.58 -0.23 5.62
N ASP A 13 -0.53 -1.48 6.07
CA ASP A 13 -1.07 -2.64 5.35
C ASP A 13 -1.97 -3.46 6.28
N VAL A 14 -3.07 -3.98 5.73
CA VAL A 14 -3.98 -4.89 6.42
C VAL A 14 -4.23 -6.12 5.56
N SER A 15 -4.13 -7.31 6.15
CA SER A 15 -4.43 -8.57 5.49
C SER A 15 -5.41 -9.39 6.35
N ILE A 16 -6.42 -9.96 5.70
CA ILE A 16 -7.39 -10.84 6.34
C ILE A 16 -7.16 -12.25 5.82
N MET A 17 -6.81 -13.14 6.73
CA MET A 17 -6.42 -14.50 6.41
C MET A 17 -7.33 -15.51 7.10
N LYS A 18 -7.56 -16.67 6.46
CA LYS A 18 -8.32 -17.76 7.01
C LYS A 18 -7.53 -19.05 7.02
N ILE A 19 -7.42 -19.67 8.19
CA ILE A 19 -6.76 -20.98 8.36
C ILE A 19 -7.82 -22.06 8.42
N ARG A 20 -7.73 -23.05 7.52
CA ARG A 20 -8.58 -24.24 7.51
C ARG A 20 -7.75 -25.48 7.18
N ASN A 21 -7.85 -26.52 8.02
CA ASN A 21 -7.19 -27.82 7.78
C ASN A 21 -5.68 -27.69 7.51
N GLY A 22 -5.00 -26.75 8.17
CA GLY A 22 -3.58 -26.51 7.98
C GLY A 22 -3.23 -25.69 6.72
N VAL A 23 -4.22 -25.18 5.98
CA VAL A 23 -4.03 -24.27 4.85
C VAL A 23 -4.42 -22.85 5.26
N MET A 24 -3.59 -21.88 4.95
CA MET A 24 -3.82 -20.46 5.19
C MET A 24 -4.06 -19.74 3.86
N ASP A 25 -5.29 -19.27 3.68
CA ASP A 25 -5.72 -18.50 2.52
C ASP A 25 -5.83 -17.02 2.86
N THR A 26 -5.34 -16.12 2.02
CA THR A 26 -5.61 -14.68 2.08
C THR A 26 -6.99 -14.43 1.50
N LEU A 27 -7.90 -13.85 2.30
CA LEU A 27 -9.25 -13.48 1.86
C LEU A 27 -9.25 -12.12 1.17
N ALA A 28 -8.56 -11.14 1.77
CA ALA A 28 -8.39 -9.80 1.22
C ALA A 28 -7.15 -9.13 1.80
N THR A 29 -6.62 -8.17 1.05
CA THR A 29 -5.58 -7.24 1.50
C THR A 29 -5.92 -5.82 1.05
N ASN A 30 -5.53 -4.83 1.86
CA ASN A 30 -5.65 -3.41 1.53
C ASN A 30 -4.54 -2.64 2.25
N GLY A 31 -4.29 -1.39 1.86
CA GLY A 31 -3.23 -0.61 2.51
C GLY A 31 -3.10 0.80 1.94
N ASN A 32 -2.18 1.56 2.54
CA ASN A 32 -1.79 2.89 2.07
C ASN A 32 -0.27 3.05 2.20
N HIS A 33 0.40 3.28 1.07
CA HIS A 33 1.87 3.46 1.00
C HIS A 33 2.36 4.83 1.46
N GLN A 34 1.44 5.72 1.81
CA GLN A 34 1.73 7.08 2.27
C GLN A 34 1.10 7.33 3.65
N LEU A 35 0.86 6.27 4.42
CA LEU A 35 0.35 6.34 5.78
C LEU A 35 1.21 5.47 6.69
N GLY A 36 1.98 6.08 7.55
CA GLY A 36 2.88 5.38 8.48
C GLY A 36 3.33 6.23 9.64
N GLY A 37 4.21 5.71 10.45
CA GLY A 37 4.69 6.35 11.68
C GLY A 37 5.22 7.76 11.49
N VAL A 38 5.78 8.07 10.29
CA VAL A 38 6.26 9.42 9.95
C VAL A 38 5.13 10.45 9.94
N ASP A 39 3.91 10.07 9.55
CA ASP A 39 2.76 11.00 9.56
C ASP A 39 2.39 11.40 10.99
N TRP A 40 2.47 10.47 11.95
CA TRP A 40 2.32 10.75 13.39
C TRP A 40 3.43 11.67 13.89
N ASP A 41 4.67 11.46 13.44
CA ASP A 41 5.82 12.28 13.82
C ASP A 41 5.68 13.70 13.28
N GLU A 42 5.25 13.88 12.02
CA GLU A 42 5.02 15.18 11.42
C GLU A 42 3.86 15.95 12.08
N LYS A 43 2.75 15.29 12.40
CA LYS A 43 1.66 15.88 13.17
C LYS A 43 2.16 16.41 14.52
N LEU A 44 2.99 15.64 15.21
CA LEU A 44 3.58 16.05 16.49
C LEU A 44 4.57 17.19 16.33
N ALA A 45 5.40 17.16 15.29
CA ALA A 45 6.33 18.22 14.95
C ALA A 45 5.61 19.56 14.62
N ASP A 46 4.56 19.49 13.81
CA ASP A 46 3.73 20.68 13.49
C ASP A 46 3.05 21.23 14.74
N TYR A 47 2.57 20.35 15.62
CA TYR A 47 1.93 20.75 16.89
C TYR A 47 2.89 21.54 17.78
N VAL A 48 4.14 21.10 17.99
CA VAL A 48 5.09 21.81 18.82
C VAL A 48 5.51 23.16 18.22
N LEU A 49 5.62 23.25 16.91
CA LEU A 49 5.87 24.52 16.21
C LEU A 49 4.73 25.53 16.44
N GLN A 50 3.48 25.06 16.33
CA GLN A 50 2.30 25.89 16.57
C GLN A 50 2.16 26.30 18.04
N LYS A 51 2.44 25.40 18.98
CA LYS A 51 2.39 25.67 20.44
C LYS A 51 3.36 26.77 20.86
N GLU A 52 4.50 26.86 20.16
CA GLU A 52 5.50 27.92 20.34
C GLU A 52 5.25 29.17 19.42
N ASN A 53 4.09 29.24 18.76
CA ASN A 53 3.68 30.32 17.87
C ASN A 53 4.60 30.54 16.64
N PHE A 54 5.25 29.49 16.14
CA PHE A 54 5.96 29.53 14.88
C PHE A 54 4.97 29.39 13.72
N ASN A 55 5.03 30.35 12.78
CA ASN A 55 4.24 30.30 11.56
C ASN A 55 5.01 29.55 10.46
N VAL A 56 5.27 28.26 10.70
CA VAL A 56 5.99 27.34 9.81
C VAL A 56 5.48 25.93 10.05
N THR A 57 5.43 25.11 8.99
CA THR A 57 5.02 23.71 9.02
C THR A 57 6.16 22.78 8.63
N CYS A 58 6.01 21.47 8.87
CA CYS A 58 6.91 20.44 8.37
C CYS A 58 7.09 20.52 6.85
N ASN A 59 6.02 20.81 6.10
CA ASN A 59 6.10 20.98 4.65
C ASN A 59 6.94 22.18 4.24
N ASP A 60 6.84 23.31 4.96
CA ASP A 60 7.69 24.48 4.72
C ASP A 60 9.15 24.17 5.02
N LEU A 61 9.42 23.42 6.09
CA LEU A 61 10.78 22.99 6.45
C LEU A 61 11.35 22.00 5.45
N LYS A 62 10.56 21.02 4.99
CA LYS A 62 10.97 20.12 3.90
C LYS A 62 11.44 20.86 2.66
N ALA A 63 10.72 21.91 2.29
CA ALA A 63 11.02 22.70 1.09
C ALA A 63 12.23 23.63 1.26
N ASN A 64 12.47 24.17 2.47
CA ASN A 64 13.39 25.30 2.66
C ASN A 64 14.54 25.02 3.65
N ASP A 65 14.38 24.06 4.57
CA ASP A 65 15.38 23.72 5.61
C ASP A 65 15.27 22.24 6.02
N MET A 66 15.72 21.35 5.15
CA MET A 66 15.68 19.90 5.34
C MET A 66 16.42 19.45 6.60
N ALA A 67 17.47 20.15 7.02
CA ALA A 67 18.24 19.80 8.22
C ALA A 67 17.41 20.02 9.50
N THR A 68 16.73 21.16 9.59
CA THR A 68 15.79 21.44 10.71
C THR A 68 14.60 20.48 10.68
N TYR A 69 14.01 20.23 9.51
CA TYR A 69 12.95 19.23 9.35
C TYR A 69 13.38 17.86 9.88
N GLY A 70 14.51 17.32 9.40
CA GLY A 70 14.99 16.00 9.82
C GLY A 70 15.25 15.90 11.33
N SER A 71 15.87 16.92 11.92
CA SER A 71 16.12 16.98 13.37
C SER A 71 14.82 17.02 14.18
N LEU A 72 13.83 17.79 13.73
CA LEU A 72 12.54 17.93 14.40
C LEU A 72 11.72 16.63 14.36
N VAL A 73 11.65 15.99 13.19
CA VAL A 73 10.91 14.73 13.02
C VAL A 73 11.57 13.58 13.79
N ILE A 74 12.89 13.50 13.84
CA ILE A 74 13.59 12.53 14.70
C ILE A 74 13.24 12.76 16.18
N GLY A 75 13.24 14.02 16.62
CA GLY A 75 12.81 14.35 17.99
C GLY A 75 11.35 14.00 18.28
N ALA A 76 10.47 14.16 17.29
CA ALA A 76 9.07 13.78 17.38
C ALA A 76 8.91 12.25 17.43
N GLU A 77 9.66 11.49 16.63
CA GLU A 77 9.70 10.03 16.68
C GLU A 77 10.14 9.52 18.06
N ASP A 78 11.19 10.09 18.62
CA ASP A 78 11.65 9.74 19.97
C ASP A 78 10.58 10.04 21.03
N ALA A 79 9.91 11.17 20.92
CA ALA A 79 8.80 11.53 21.81
C ALA A 79 7.63 10.53 21.67
N LYS A 80 7.23 10.17 20.44
CA LYS A 80 6.21 9.15 20.16
C LYS A 80 6.57 7.81 20.81
N LYS A 81 7.82 7.35 20.67
CA LYS A 81 8.32 6.12 21.30
C LYS A 81 8.23 6.19 22.83
N ILE A 82 8.58 7.31 23.44
CA ILE A 82 8.47 7.49 24.89
C ILE A 82 7.00 7.48 25.34
N LEU A 83 6.10 8.13 24.61
CA LEU A 83 4.66 8.17 24.88
C LEU A 83 3.99 6.79 24.78
N THR A 84 4.64 5.81 24.14
CA THR A 84 4.17 4.41 24.16
C THR A 84 4.15 3.82 25.58
N THR A 85 5.07 4.24 26.43
CA THR A 85 5.24 3.70 27.80
C THR A 85 4.97 4.72 28.91
N LYS A 86 5.07 6.02 28.61
CA LYS A 86 4.86 7.11 29.58
C LYS A 86 3.68 7.98 29.18
N GLU A 87 3.02 8.56 30.20
CA GLU A 87 1.88 9.46 29.99
C GLU A 87 2.29 10.84 29.46
N LYS A 88 3.57 11.22 29.61
CA LYS A 88 4.09 12.49 29.10
C LYS A 88 5.59 12.43 28.82
N THR A 89 6.05 13.32 27.95
CA THR A 89 7.46 13.52 27.58
C THR A 89 7.72 14.98 27.24
N THR A 90 9.00 15.30 27.03
CA THR A 90 9.42 16.61 26.53
C THR A 90 10.10 16.43 25.19
N LEU A 91 9.57 17.04 24.13
CA LEU A 91 10.20 17.13 22.84
C LEU A 91 11.17 18.33 22.86
N ARG A 92 12.46 18.04 22.63
CA ARG A 92 13.52 19.05 22.50
C ARG A 92 13.89 19.21 21.04
N TYR A 93 13.86 20.43 20.54
CA TYR A 93 14.21 20.74 19.17
C TYR A 93 14.90 22.09 19.05
N ASN A 94 15.54 22.34 17.90
CA ASN A 94 16.22 23.61 17.60
C ASN A 94 15.60 24.22 16.35
N TYR A 95 14.83 25.28 16.54
CA TYR A 95 14.34 26.14 15.47
C TYR A 95 14.33 27.59 15.98
N LYS A 96 15.19 28.45 15.41
CA LYS A 96 15.39 29.83 15.90
C LYS A 96 15.75 29.89 17.39
N GLY A 97 16.40 28.86 17.91
CA GLY A 97 16.73 28.67 19.31
C GLY A 97 16.34 27.28 19.81
N VAL A 98 16.79 26.93 21.02
CA VAL A 98 16.47 25.63 21.64
C VAL A 98 15.15 25.73 22.37
N HIS A 99 14.21 24.82 22.06
CA HIS A 99 12.90 24.71 22.66
C HIS A 99 12.73 23.36 23.37
N ASN A 100 11.90 23.34 24.41
CA ASN A 100 11.56 22.16 25.17
C ASN A 100 10.04 22.20 25.43
N THR A 101 9.27 21.45 24.69
CA THR A 101 7.80 21.45 24.78
C THR A 101 7.32 20.16 25.41
N GLU A 102 6.62 20.26 26.55
CA GLU A 102 5.99 19.10 27.19
C GLU A 102 4.75 18.69 26.38
N ILE A 103 4.60 17.37 26.20
CA ILE A 103 3.51 16.72 25.45
C ILE A 103 3.01 15.56 26.29
N THR A 104 1.69 15.41 26.39
CA THR A 104 1.04 14.25 26.99
C THR A 104 0.64 13.24 25.93
N ARG A 105 0.42 11.98 26.35
CA ARG A 105 -0.13 10.95 25.48
C ARG A 105 -1.52 11.32 24.98
N GLU A 106 -2.37 11.87 25.82
CA GLU A 106 -3.71 12.34 25.48
C GLU A 106 -3.66 13.40 24.37
N GLU A 107 -2.82 14.45 24.53
CA GLU A 107 -2.62 15.46 23.47
C GLU A 107 -2.16 14.81 22.15
N PHE A 108 -1.25 13.84 22.21
CA PHE A 108 -0.75 13.14 21.02
C PHE A 108 -1.83 12.28 20.36
N GLU A 109 -2.61 11.54 21.13
CA GLU A 109 -3.70 10.69 20.62
C GLU A 109 -4.81 11.53 19.99
N ASP A 110 -5.20 12.65 20.60
CA ASP A 110 -6.18 13.58 20.05
C ASP A 110 -5.68 14.22 18.74
N LEU A 111 -4.43 14.67 18.72
CA LEU A 111 -3.80 15.28 17.57
C LEU A 111 -3.76 14.34 16.34
N THR A 112 -3.61 13.06 16.58
CA THR A 112 -3.43 12.03 15.54
C THR A 112 -4.66 11.17 15.31
N ALA A 113 -5.80 11.51 15.89
CA ALA A 113 -7.06 10.76 15.75
C ALA A 113 -7.53 10.63 14.30
N GLU A 114 -7.27 11.63 13.44
CA GLU A 114 -7.57 11.60 12.01
C GLU A 114 -6.80 10.47 11.31
N LEU A 115 -5.51 10.30 11.63
CA LEU A 115 -4.68 9.24 11.04
C LEU A 115 -5.19 7.85 11.44
N MET A 116 -5.64 7.68 12.68
CA MET A 116 -6.33 6.44 13.10
C MET A 116 -7.63 6.22 12.33
N GLY A 117 -8.40 7.28 12.05
CA GLY A 117 -9.60 7.22 11.21
C GLY A 117 -9.29 6.74 9.79
N MET A 118 -8.14 7.12 9.22
CA MET A 118 -7.71 6.62 7.91
C MET A 118 -7.40 5.11 7.95
N THR A 119 -6.75 4.61 9.01
CA THR A 119 -6.52 3.16 9.14
C THR A 119 -7.84 2.40 9.28
N ASP A 120 -8.83 2.98 9.98
CA ASP A 120 -10.17 2.40 10.14
C ASP A 120 -10.88 2.21 8.80
N GLN A 121 -10.88 3.24 7.96
CA GLN A 121 -11.49 3.18 6.61
C GLN A 121 -10.83 2.10 5.73
N ILE A 122 -9.51 1.98 5.78
CA ILE A 122 -8.77 0.96 5.00
C ILE A 122 -9.15 -0.45 5.48
N ILE A 123 -9.30 -0.64 6.80
CA ILE A 123 -9.75 -1.91 7.38
C ILE A 123 -11.18 -2.22 6.95
N ASP A 124 -12.10 -1.25 6.98
CA ASP A 124 -13.49 -1.47 6.58
C ASP A 124 -13.60 -1.95 5.14
N VAL A 125 -12.85 -1.33 4.23
CA VAL A 125 -12.77 -1.79 2.83
C VAL A 125 -12.23 -3.22 2.73
N ALA A 126 -11.16 -3.55 3.46
CA ALA A 126 -10.62 -4.91 3.48
C ALA A 126 -11.61 -5.93 4.04
N MET A 127 -12.35 -5.56 5.09
CA MET A 127 -13.40 -6.39 5.68
C MET A 127 -14.53 -6.66 4.70
N GLU A 128 -14.98 -5.64 3.98
CA GLU A 128 -16.00 -5.76 2.94
C GLU A 128 -15.54 -6.70 1.82
N MET A 129 -14.33 -6.51 1.30
CA MET A 129 -13.73 -7.38 0.28
C MET A 129 -13.61 -8.84 0.74
N ALA A 130 -13.33 -9.06 2.02
CA ALA A 130 -13.26 -10.40 2.62
C ALA A 130 -14.64 -11.03 2.89
N GLY A 131 -15.75 -10.30 2.65
CA GLY A 131 -17.11 -10.74 2.96
C GLY A 131 -17.49 -10.59 4.43
N ASN A 132 -16.89 -9.63 5.14
CA ASN A 132 -17.13 -9.30 6.56
C ASN A 132 -17.05 -10.54 7.49
N PRO A 133 -15.96 -11.32 7.45
CA PRO A 133 -15.83 -12.49 8.31
C PRO A 133 -15.69 -12.05 9.78
N LYS A 134 -16.12 -12.92 10.70
CA LYS A 134 -15.77 -12.75 12.10
C LYS A 134 -14.25 -12.86 12.25
N ILE A 135 -13.64 -11.86 12.88
CA ILE A 135 -12.20 -11.88 13.22
C ILE A 135 -12.05 -12.57 14.59
N ASP A 136 -11.25 -13.62 14.62
CA ASP A 136 -11.00 -14.40 15.83
C ASP A 136 -9.71 -13.97 16.55
N ASP A 137 -8.77 -13.35 15.81
CA ASP A 137 -7.49 -12.88 16.34
C ASP A 137 -6.95 -11.72 15.51
N VAL A 138 -6.19 -10.81 16.12
CA VAL A 138 -5.51 -9.72 15.44
C VAL A 138 -4.03 -9.71 15.79
N LEU A 139 -3.18 -9.68 14.77
CA LEU A 139 -1.73 -9.55 14.91
C LEU A 139 -1.31 -8.13 14.57
N LEU A 140 -0.64 -7.48 15.51
CA LEU A 140 -0.04 -6.15 15.33
C LEU A 140 1.43 -6.32 14.91
N VAL A 141 1.77 -5.82 13.73
CA VAL A 141 3.09 -5.83 13.10
C VAL A 141 3.49 -4.39 12.77
N GLY A 142 4.77 -4.16 12.55
CA GLY A 142 5.31 -2.81 12.34
C GLY A 142 5.55 -2.04 13.64
N GLY A 143 6.60 -1.21 13.65
CA GLY A 143 7.04 -0.49 14.86
C GLY A 143 5.99 0.47 15.42
N SER A 144 5.23 1.13 14.53
CA SER A 144 4.20 2.11 14.93
C SER A 144 2.94 1.48 15.50
N SER A 145 2.70 0.18 15.26
CA SER A 145 1.59 -0.56 15.88
C SER A 145 1.72 -0.71 17.41
N ARG A 146 2.89 -0.37 17.97
CA ARG A 146 3.13 -0.37 19.42
C ARG A 146 2.42 0.77 20.17
N MET A 147 1.93 1.80 19.46
CA MET A 147 1.19 2.91 20.06
C MET A 147 -0.04 2.40 20.80
N PRO A 148 -0.29 2.82 22.07
CA PRO A 148 -1.42 2.35 22.86
C PRO A 148 -2.77 2.57 22.17
N MET A 149 -2.93 3.68 21.45
CA MET A 149 -4.13 3.99 20.68
C MET A 149 -4.48 2.91 19.64
N VAL A 150 -3.48 2.29 19.01
CA VAL A 150 -3.69 1.21 18.03
C VAL A 150 -4.31 -0.01 18.70
N LYS A 151 -3.76 -0.42 19.84
CA LYS A 151 -4.29 -1.55 20.62
C LYS A 151 -5.73 -1.29 21.06
N SER A 152 -5.98 -0.11 21.65
CA SER A 152 -7.31 0.29 22.10
C SER A 152 -8.34 0.36 20.98
N PHE A 153 -7.92 0.85 19.81
CA PHE A 153 -8.75 0.90 18.62
C PHE A 153 -9.14 -0.51 18.16
N VAL A 154 -8.18 -1.43 18.04
CA VAL A 154 -8.42 -2.83 17.61
C VAL A 154 -9.33 -3.56 18.59
N GLU A 155 -9.07 -3.44 19.89
CA GLU A 155 -9.91 -4.03 20.95
C GLU A 155 -11.36 -3.56 20.84
N LYS A 156 -11.55 -2.25 20.65
CA LYS A 156 -12.89 -1.65 20.49
C LYS A 156 -13.59 -2.11 19.20
N LYS A 157 -12.87 -2.19 18.08
CA LYS A 157 -13.44 -2.52 16.77
C LYS A 157 -13.84 -3.99 16.67
N PHE A 158 -12.99 -4.90 17.11
CA PHE A 158 -13.16 -6.35 16.90
C PHE A 158 -13.57 -7.12 18.16
N GLY A 159 -13.48 -6.52 19.33
CA GLY A 159 -13.78 -7.20 20.60
C GLY A 159 -12.77 -8.29 20.98
N VAL A 160 -11.57 -8.26 20.40
CA VAL A 160 -10.47 -9.18 20.69
C VAL A 160 -9.24 -8.41 21.12
N THR A 161 -8.48 -8.94 22.09
CA THR A 161 -7.21 -8.33 22.50
C THR A 161 -6.14 -8.69 21.47
N PRO A 162 -5.56 -7.68 20.75
CA PRO A 162 -4.59 -7.97 19.71
C PRO A 162 -3.27 -8.44 20.31
N ARG A 163 -2.55 -9.25 19.55
CA ARG A 163 -1.21 -9.73 19.89
C ARG A 163 -0.16 -8.93 19.12
N VAL A 164 0.82 -8.38 19.83
CA VAL A 164 2.02 -7.79 19.24
C VAL A 164 3.00 -8.93 18.99
N PHE A 165 3.30 -9.20 17.72
CA PHE A 165 4.19 -10.30 17.35
C PHE A 165 5.46 -9.77 16.68
N GLU A 166 6.55 -9.70 17.42
CA GLU A 166 7.90 -9.31 16.97
C GLU A 166 7.87 -8.25 15.84
N PRO A 167 7.29 -7.07 16.07
CA PRO A 167 6.87 -6.15 15.02
C PRO A 167 8.01 -5.70 14.10
N ASP A 168 9.25 -5.78 14.57
CA ASP A 168 10.43 -5.41 13.78
C ASP A 168 11.01 -6.60 12.97
N LEU A 169 10.63 -7.84 13.28
CA LEU A 169 11.21 -9.06 12.73
C LEU A 169 10.22 -9.96 12.00
N ALA A 170 8.92 -9.77 12.21
CA ALA A 170 7.89 -10.66 11.69
C ALA A 170 7.98 -10.86 10.17
N VAL A 171 8.14 -9.78 9.41
CA VAL A 171 8.25 -9.81 7.95
C VAL A 171 9.50 -10.58 7.50
N ALA A 172 10.66 -10.29 8.09
CA ALA A 172 11.92 -10.95 7.73
C ALA A 172 11.88 -12.46 8.05
N LYS A 173 11.31 -12.83 9.21
CA LYS A 173 11.13 -14.23 9.59
C LYS A 173 10.13 -14.94 8.67
N GLY A 174 9.02 -14.28 8.33
CA GLY A 174 8.04 -14.81 7.39
C GLY A 174 8.64 -15.06 6.00
N ALA A 175 9.42 -14.13 5.48
CA ALA A 175 10.13 -14.25 4.21
C ALA A 175 11.13 -15.42 4.22
N ALA A 176 11.87 -15.61 5.33
CA ALA A 176 12.82 -16.72 5.47
C ALA A 176 12.09 -18.08 5.52
N LEU A 177 10.96 -18.17 6.23
CA LEU A 177 10.13 -19.39 6.29
C LEU A 177 9.53 -19.70 4.93
N TYR A 178 9.04 -18.68 4.21
CA TYR A 178 8.51 -18.84 2.85
C TYR A 178 9.58 -19.36 1.89
N ALA A 179 10.77 -18.77 1.88
CA ALA A 179 11.88 -19.21 1.04
C ALA A 179 12.30 -20.65 1.33
N ALA A 180 12.36 -21.03 2.60
CA ALA A 180 12.69 -22.42 3.00
C ALA A 180 11.59 -23.42 2.55
N GLN A 181 10.34 -23.03 2.59
CA GLN A 181 9.22 -23.86 2.12
C GLN A 181 9.27 -24.08 0.61
N GLU A 182 9.55 -23.02 -0.17
CA GLU A 182 9.67 -23.11 -1.65
C GLU A 182 10.87 -23.99 -2.06
N GLU A 183 12.01 -23.89 -1.35
CA GLU A 183 13.23 -24.62 -1.68
C GLU A 183 13.13 -26.12 -1.33
N LYS A 184 12.54 -26.45 -0.17
CA LYS A 184 12.61 -27.81 0.39
C LYS A 184 11.27 -28.54 0.44
N GLY A 185 10.18 -27.92 0.04
CA GLY A 185 8.83 -28.46 0.23
C GLY A 185 8.48 -28.70 1.70
N TYR A 186 9.06 -27.91 2.60
CA TYR A 186 9.11 -28.17 4.02
C TYR A 186 8.04 -27.39 4.79
N THR A 187 7.20 -28.13 5.51
CA THR A 187 6.16 -27.57 6.38
C THR A 187 6.50 -27.84 7.86
N GLU A 188 7.59 -27.22 8.37
CA GLU A 188 7.90 -27.34 9.80
C GLU A 188 6.81 -26.74 10.70
N VAL A 189 6.08 -25.75 10.19
CA VAL A 189 5.07 -25.02 10.96
C VAL A 189 3.69 -25.67 10.88
N GLY A 190 3.51 -26.72 10.08
CA GLY A 190 2.22 -27.41 9.93
C GLY A 190 1.14 -26.57 9.22
N ILE A 191 1.50 -25.40 8.66
CA ILE A 191 0.60 -24.51 7.90
C ILE A 191 1.14 -24.41 6.48
N GLN A 192 0.31 -24.80 5.52
CA GLN A 192 0.56 -24.65 4.09
C GLN A 192 -0.01 -23.29 3.63
N LEU A 193 0.76 -22.54 2.84
CA LEU A 193 0.21 -21.36 2.17
C LEU A 193 -0.73 -21.83 1.06
N GLY A 194 -1.94 -21.32 1.09
CA GLY A 194 -2.97 -21.53 0.09
C GLY A 194 -2.96 -20.42 -0.96
N ASN A 195 -4.14 -19.95 -1.34
CA ASN A 195 -4.26 -18.84 -2.28
C ASN A 195 -3.85 -17.53 -1.62
N ASP A 196 -3.03 -16.77 -2.34
CA ASP A 196 -2.66 -15.42 -1.96
C ASP A 196 -3.29 -14.40 -2.91
N LYS A 197 -3.44 -13.14 -2.44
CA LYS A 197 -4.13 -12.06 -3.14
C LYS A 197 -3.17 -10.96 -3.53
N GLY A 198 -3.39 -10.36 -4.70
CA GLY A 198 -2.65 -9.19 -5.13
C GLY A 198 -3.00 -7.97 -4.29
N SER A 199 -1.99 -7.18 -3.93
CA SER A 199 -2.14 -5.97 -3.11
C SER A 199 -2.39 -4.71 -3.91
N ALA A 200 -2.38 -4.77 -5.25
CA ALA A 200 -2.61 -3.66 -6.16
C ALA A 200 -3.32 -4.11 -7.43
N SER A 201 -3.99 -3.16 -8.09
CA SER A 201 -4.52 -3.31 -9.45
C SER A 201 -3.51 -2.82 -10.46
N TYR A 202 -3.47 -3.46 -11.63
CA TYR A 202 -2.57 -3.14 -12.72
C TYR A 202 -3.36 -3.02 -14.01
N GLY A 203 -3.16 -1.92 -14.72
CA GLY A 203 -3.97 -1.60 -15.89
C GLY A 203 -3.22 -0.82 -16.96
N VAL A 204 -3.91 -0.53 -18.04
CA VAL A 204 -3.42 0.25 -19.18
C VAL A 204 -4.23 1.53 -19.33
N ALA A 205 -3.57 2.61 -19.81
CA ALA A 205 -4.29 3.81 -20.20
C ALA A 205 -5.16 3.53 -21.44
N ALA A 206 -6.42 3.91 -21.35
CA ALA A 206 -7.37 3.81 -22.44
C ALA A 206 -8.42 4.94 -22.37
N TYR A 207 -9.11 5.18 -23.48
CA TYR A 207 -10.18 6.19 -23.53
C TYR A 207 -11.53 5.54 -23.24
N VAL A 208 -12.12 5.91 -22.09
CA VAL A 208 -13.44 5.47 -21.64
C VAL A 208 -14.38 6.69 -21.61
N GLY A 209 -15.47 6.67 -22.37
CA GLY A 209 -16.40 7.78 -22.41
C GLY A 209 -15.82 9.12 -22.91
N GLY A 210 -14.72 9.09 -23.67
CA GLY A 210 -14.04 10.28 -24.19
C GLY A 210 -12.98 10.87 -23.25
N LYS A 211 -12.74 10.28 -22.09
CA LYS A 211 -11.71 10.64 -21.13
C LYS A 211 -10.67 9.54 -21.04
N GLU A 212 -9.41 9.93 -20.87
CA GLU A 212 -8.34 8.96 -20.64
C GLU A 212 -8.37 8.48 -19.18
N MET A 213 -8.46 7.16 -19.01
CA MET A 213 -8.62 6.46 -17.74
C MET A 213 -7.64 5.29 -17.69
N VAL A 214 -7.45 4.70 -16.53
CA VAL A 214 -6.76 3.40 -16.40
C VAL A 214 -7.81 2.30 -16.39
N CYS A 215 -7.72 1.38 -17.36
CA CYS A 215 -8.49 0.13 -17.38
C CYS A 215 -7.68 -0.96 -16.72
N ASN A 216 -8.11 -1.43 -15.55
CA ASN A 216 -7.43 -2.44 -14.79
C ASN A 216 -7.59 -3.83 -15.42
N LEU A 217 -6.49 -4.47 -15.76
CA LEU A 217 -6.42 -5.82 -16.33
C LEU A 217 -6.29 -6.88 -15.22
N ILE A 218 -5.62 -6.53 -14.15
CA ILE A 218 -5.54 -7.31 -12.92
C ILE A 218 -6.08 -6.43 -11.81
N LEU A 219 -7.03 -6.93 -11.03
CA LEU A 219 -7.57 -6.22 -9.90
C LEU A 219 -6.82 -6.53 -8.61
N MET A 220 -6.80 -5.58 -7.70
CA MET A 220 -6.44 -5.80 -6.32
C MET A 220 -7.36 -6.91 -5.76
N ASN A 221 -6.79 -7.83 -4.99
CA ASN A 221 -7.48 -9.03 -4.50
C ASN A 221 -7.84 -10.09 -5.56
N ASP A 222 -7.41 -9.96 -6.82
CA ASP A 222 -7.28 -11.15 -7.68
C ASP A 222 -6.30 -12.15 -7.07
N ASP A 223 -6.44 -13.43 -7.41
CA ASP A 223 -5.46 -14.45 -7.02
C ASP A 223 -4.06 -14.02 -7.50
N LEU A 224 -3.02 -14.35 -6.72
CA LEU A 224 -1.67 -13.93 -7.04
C LEU A 224 -1.25 -14.39 -8.44
N CYS A 225 -1.57 -15.63 -8.81
CA CYS A 225 -1.35 -16.15 -10.15
C CYS A 225 -2.56 -15.86 -11.04
N VAL A 226 -2.37 -15.07 -12.08
CA VAL A 226 -3.42 -14.64 -13.02
C VAL A 226 -2.99 -14.92 -14.45
N ASN A 227 -3.92 -15.38 -15.28
CA ASN A 227 -3.80 -15.42 -16.74
C ASN A 227 -5.14 -14.95 -17.32
N LYS A 228 -5.18 -13.75 -17.91
CA LYS A 228 -6.39 -13.14 -18.45
C LYS A 228 -6.14 -12.66 -19.88
N SER A 229 -7.20 -12.63 -20.69
CA SER A 229 -7.19 -12.10 -22.06
C SER A 229 -8.30 -11.07 -22.23
N PHE A 230 -8.00 -9.97 -22.91
CA PHE A 230 -8.88 -8.84 -23.12
C PHE A 230 -8.90 -8.51 -24.63
N ASP A 231 -10.10 -8.54 -25.22
CA ASP A 231 -10.32 -8.30 -26.66
C ASP A 231 -11.18 -7.03 -26.90
N GLU A 232 -11.55 -6.29 -25.84
CA GLU A 232 -12.41 -5.10 -25.90
C GLU A 232 -11.68 -3.82 -26.27
N PHE A 233 -10.35 -3.83 -26.32
CA PHE A 233 -9.57 -2.65 -26.69
C PHE A 233 -9.48 -2.48 -28.21
N CYS A 234 -9.43 -1.23 -28.66
CA CYS A 234 -9.33 -0.93 -30.10
C CYS A 234 -8.71 0.44 -30.37
N THR A 235 -8.35 0.67 -31.65
CA THR A 235 -7.85 1.95 -32.12
C THR A 235 -8.91 3.05 -31.98
N ARG A 236 -8.46 4.26 -31.61
CA ARG A 236 -9.31 5.42 -31.32
C ARG A 236 -9.74 6.21 -32.55
N ALA A 237 -8.91 6.26 -33.59
CA ALA A 237 -9.10 7.09 -34.76
C ALA A 237 -8.82 6.34 -36.05
N ASP A 238 -9.40 6.83 -37.15
CA ASP A 238 -9.04 6.35 -38.49
C ASP A 238 -7.62 6.80 -38.85
N GLY A 239 -6.92 5.96 -39.56
CA GLY A 239 -5.59 6.27 -40.06
C GLY A 239 -4.46 6.07 -39.04
N GLN A 240 -4.73 5.50 -37.85
CA GLN A 240 -3.67 5.17 -36.89
C GLN A 240 -2.66 4.16 -37.49
N THR A 241 -1.39 4.38 -37.17
CA THR A 241 -0.26 3.53 -37.59
C THR A 241 0.51 2.99 -36.38
N SER A 242 0.19 3.47 -35.18
CA SER A 242 0.81 3.07 -33.91
C SER A 242 -0.17 3.22 -32.73
N VAL A 243 0.14 2.59 -31.62
CA VAL A 243 -0.49 2.79 -30.34
C VAL A 243 0.57 2.97 -29.25
N HIS A 244 0.37 3.98 -28.42
CA HIS A 244 1.14 4.16 -27.19
C HIS A 244 0.46 3.35 -26.08
N ILE A 245 1.23 2.52 -25.36
CA ILE A 245 0.76 1.67 -24.27
C ILE A 245 1.47 2.14 -23.00
N ALA A 246 0.71 2.54 -22.01
CA ALA A 246 1.22 2.94 -20.70
C ALA A 246 0.57 2.09 -19.61
N PHE A 247 1.41 1.43 -18.79
CA PHE A 247 1.02 0.56 -17.70
C PHE A 247 1.04 1.32 -16.37
N TYR A 248 -0.01 1.11 -15.58
CA TYR A 248 -0.22 1.78 -14.30
C TYR A 248 -0.47 0.77 -13.18
N GLU A 249 -0.07 1.15 -11.96
CA GLU A 249 -0.46 0.53 -10.70
C GLU A 249 -1.45 1.45 -9.96
N SER A 250 -2.51 0.87 -9.39
CA SER A 250 -3.46 1.61 -8.56
C SER A 250 -3.87 0.80 -7.33
N ARG A 251 -4.52 1.46 -6.36
CA ARG A 251 -5.16 0.83 -5.21
C ARG A 251 -6.69 0.81 -5.34
N VAL A 252 -7.18 0.98 -6.54
CA VAL A 252 -8.60 0.97 -6.85
C VAL A 252 -9.00 -0.43 -7.31
N ASN A 253 -9.93 -1.07 -6.57
CA ASN A 253 -10.45 -2.40 -6.89
C ASN A 253 -11.69 -2.33 -7.79
N GLU A 254 -11.58 -1.60 -8.89
CA GLU A 254 -12.61 -1.43 -9.91
C GLU A 254 -11.98 -1.60 -11.29
N ASP A 255 -12.78 -1.96 -12.29
CA ASP A 255 -12.29 -2.19 -13.66
C ASP A 255 -11.67 -0.94 -14.28
N VAL A 256 -12.08 0.27 -13.84
CA VAL A 256 -11.62 1.56 -14.38
C VAL A 256 -11.38 2.54 -13.26
N CYS A 257 -10.26 3.29 -13.31
CA CYS A 257 -9.99 4.38 -12.40
C CYS A 257 -9.40 5.61 -13.12
N GLU A 258 -9.39 6.74 -12.42
CA GLU A 258 -8.81 7.99 -12.91
C GLU A 258 -7.28 7.90 -12.95
N LEU A 259 -6.63 8.50 -13.95
CA LEU A 259 -5.17 8.52 -14.07
C LEU A 259 -4.46 9.04 -12.83
N TYR A 260 -5.01 10.07 -12.16
CA TYR A 260 -4.39 10.64 -10.96
C TYR A 260 -4.42 9.70 -9.73
N MET A 261 -5.23 8.63 -9.78
CA MET A 261 -5.32 7.60 -8.75
C MET A 261 -4.31 6.46 -8.97
N ALA A 262 -3.55 6.52 -10.06
CA ALA A 262 -2.64 5.47 -10.48
C ALA A 262 -1.23 6.01 -10.73
N GLN A 263 -0.24 5.16 -10.53
CA GLN A 263 1.16 5.45 -10.79
C GLN A 263 1.62 4.79 -12.08
N LEU A 264 2.21 5.56 -12.99
CA LEU A 264 2.84 5.03 -14.20
C LEU A 264 4.03 4.13 -13.82
N LEU A 265 4.06 2.93 -14.37
CA LEU A 265 5.12 1.95 -14.17
C LEU A 265 6.06 1.87 -15.39
N GLN A 266 5.47 1.71 -16.56
CA GLN A 266 6.19 1.50 -17.81
C GLN A 266 5.34 1.97 -18.98
N GLU A 267 5.99 2.38 -20.07
CA GLU A 267 5.32 2.75 -21.31
C GLU A 267 6.11 2.28 -22.53
N GLY A 268 5.45 2.17 -23.68
CA GLY A 268 6.06 1.79 -24.94
C GLY A 268 5.08 1.89 -26.11
N ASP A 269 5.58 1.73 -27.32
CA ASP A 269 4.80 1.88 -28.54
C ASP A 269 4.77 0.58 -29.34
N ILE A 270 3.64 0.31 -30.00
CA ILE A 270 3.53 -0.69 -31.07
C ILE A 270 3.27 0.05 -32.36
N GLU A 271 4.17 -0.13 -33.34
CA GLU A 271 4.03 0.40 -34.68
C GLU A 271 3.74 -0.73 -35.68
N TRP A 272 2.72 -0.56 -36.52
CA TRP A 272 2.39 -1.52 -37.60
C TRP A 272 2.54 -0.93 -39.01
N GLY A 273 2.87 0.35 -39.12
CA GLY A 273 3.36 1.00 -40.34
C GLY A 273 2.36 1.23 -41.47
N ARG A 274 1.09 0.84 -41.30
CA ARG A 274 -0.01 1.08 -42.27
C ARG A 274 -1.24 1.64 -41.57
N PRO A 275 -1.96 2.60 -42.16
CA PRO A 275 -3.18 3.14 -41.58
C PRO A 275 -4.25 2.06 -41.39
N VAL A 276 -4.92 2.09 -40.23
CA VAL A 276 -6.06 1.21 -39.92
C VAL A 276 -7.29 2.04 -39.56
N PRO A 277 -8.50 1.49 -39.73
CA PRO A 277 -9.73 2.15 -39.31
C PRO A 277 -9.80 2.28 -37.78
N LYS A 278 -10.57 3.28 -37.31
CA LYS A 278 -11.05 3.33 -35.94
C LYS A 278 -11.80 2.03 -35.58
N GLY A 279 -11.58 1.53 -34.35
CA GLY A 279 -12.20 0.27 -33.89
C GLY A 279 -11.44 -0.98 -34.30
N THR A 280 -10.22 -0.86 -34.85
CA THR A 280 -9.37 -2.03 -35.11
C THR A 280 -8.96 -2.67 -33.77
N PRO A 281 -9.25 -4.00 -33.57
CA PRO A 281 -9.00 -4.67 -32.30
C PRO A 281 -7.55 -4.63 -31.86
N LEU A 282 -7.33 -4.38 -30.57
CA LEU A 282 -6.06 -4.49 -29.86
C LEU A 282 -6.28 -5.48 -28.71
N LYS A 283 -5.57 -6.59 -28.74
CA LYS A 283 -5.68 -7.65 -27.75
C LYS A 283 -4.59 -7.55 -26.71
N TYR A 284 -4.96 -7.75 -25.45
CA TYR A 284 -4.01 -7.93 -24.36
C TYR A 284 -4.12 -9.34 -23.78
N VAL A 285 -3.00 -9.99 -23.52
CA VAL A 285 -2.88 -11.18 -22.67
C VAL A 285 -1.98 -10.82 -21.50
N VAL A 286 -2.47 -11.03 -20.29
CA VAL A 286 -1.78 -10.62 -19.06
C VAL A 286 -1.59 -11.82 -18.17
N GLU A 287 -0.34 -12.06 -17.77
CA GLU A 287 0.04 -13.12 -16.86
C GLU A 287 0.78 -12.53 -15.65
N ARG A 288 0.43 -12.98 -14.45
CA ARG A 288 1.19 -12.72 -13.23
C ARG A 288 1.55 -14.06 -12.58
N GLY A 289 2.84 -14.30 -12.39
CA GLY A 289 3.37 -15.50 -11.74
C GLY A 289 3.52 -15.33 -10.22
N LYS A 290 3.88 -16.40 -9.52
CA LYS A 290 4.20 -16.38 -8.08
C LYS A 290 5.36 -15.46 -7.72
N ASP A 291 6.25 -15.19 -8.67
CA ASP A 291 7.36 -14.27 -8.53
C ASP A 291 6.93 -12.79 -8.49
N GLY A 292 5.64 -12.51 -8.75
CA GLY A 292 5.07 -11.17 -8.82
C GLY A 292 5.41 -10.41 -10.10
N ILE A 293 6.05 -11.06 -11.07
CA ILE A 293 6.32 -10.46 -12.38
C ILE A 293 5.04 -10.50 -13.20
N ILE A 294 4.66 -9.34 -13.75
CA ILE A 294 3.54 -9.21 -14.69
C ILE A 294 4.09 -9.18 -16.11
N LYS A 295 3.66 -10.13 -16.93
CA LYS A 295 3.94 -10.18 -18.35
C LYS A 295 2.69 -9.77 -19.10
N VAL A 296 2.84 -8.81 -20.01
CA VAL A 296 1.75 -8.34 -20.86
C VAL A 296 2.16 -8.48 -22.31
N HIS A 297 1.39 -9.26 -23.04
CA HIS A 297 1.49 -9.39 -24.49
C HIS A 297 0.38 -8.56 -25.11
N ALA A 298 0.75 -7.55 -25.92
CA ALA A 298 -0.18 -6.73 -26.66
C ALA A 298 -0.06 -7.02 -28.15
N GLU A 299 -1.18 -7.31 -28.82
CA GLU A 299 -1.21 -7.67 -30.24
C GLU A 299 -2.21 -6.83 -31.03
N ILE A 300 -1.80 -6.29 -32.17
CA ILE A 300 -2.62 -5.59 -33.15
C ILE A 300 -2.11 -5.81 -34.56
N GLN A 301 -2.99 -6.18 -35.52
CA GLN A 301 -2.65 -6.32 -36.95
C GLN A 301 -1.44 -7.24 -37.22
N GLY A 302 -1.26 -8.31 -36.44
CA GLY A 302 -0.13 -9.23 -36.57
C GLY A 302 1.21 -8.64 -36.12
N ARG A 303 1.19 -7.54 -35.39
CA ARG A 303 2.33 -6.97 -34.66
C ARG A 303 2.07 -7.09 -33.17
N SER A 304 3.12 -7.35 -32.42
CA SER A 304 3.04 -7.49 -30.97
C SER A 304 4.18 -6.76 -30.27
N ALA A 305 3.95 -6.43 -29.02
CA ALA A 305 4.96 -6.02 -28.07
C ALA A 305 4.76 -6.77 -26.75
N ASP A 306 5.86 -7.15 -26.14
CA ASP A 306 5.90 -7.80 -24.84
C ASP A 306 6.46 -6.82 -23.82
N PHE A 307 5.79 -6.73 -22.68
CA PHE A 307 6.19 -5.92 -21.54
C PHE A 307 6.37 -6.83 -20.32
N GLU A 308 7.43 -6.61 -19.60
CA GLU A 308 7.67 -7.30 -18.33
C GLU A 308 7.78 -6.26 -17.21
N ILE A 309 6.78 -6.27 -16.31
CA ILE A 309 6.67 -5.31 -15.22
C ILE A 309 7.06 -6.02 -13.93
N ASN A 310 8.18 -5.61 -13.35
CA ASN A 310 8.62 -6.12 -12.07
C ASN A 310 8.00 -5.29 -10.95
N THR A 311 7.00 -5.86 -10.27
CA THR A 311 6.30 -5.17 -9.17
C THR A 311 7.10 -5.14 -7.86
N LYS A 312 8.22 -5.88 -7.78
CA LYS A 312 9.08 -5.97 -6.57
C LYS A 312 10.11 -4.85 -6.44
N GLY A 313 10.20 -3.93 -7.41
CA GLY A 313 11.30 -2.96 -7.51
C GLY A 313 10.97 -1.49 -7.26
N ILE A 314 9.72 -1.14 -6.96
CA ILE A 314 9.31 0.27 -6.80
C ILE A 314 9.18 0.63 -5.31
N ALA A 315 10.18 0.28 -4.52
CA ALA A 315 10.43 1.00 -3.29
C ALA A 315 11.16 2.29 -3.70
N LYS A 316 10.45 3.40 -3.77
CA LYS A 316 11.10 4.72 -3.86
C LYS A 316 11.87 4.92 -2.56
N GLY A 317 13.21 5.03 -2.70
CA GLY A 317 14.08 5.53 -1.65
C GLY A 317 13.76 6.99 -1.30
#